data_a4150ea9a5d85274f1e51cc03844a055
#
_entry.id   a4150ea9a5d85274f1e51cc03844a055
#
_cell.length_a   1.000
_cell.length_b   1.000
_cell.length_c   1.000
_cell.angle_alpha   90.00
_cell.angle_beta   90.00
_cell.angle_gamma   90.00
#
_symmetry.space_group_name_H-M   'P 1'
#
loop_
_entity.id
_entity.type
_entity.pdbx_description
1 polymer ?
#
loop_
_entity_poly.entity_id
_entity_poly.type
_entity_poly.pdbx_seq_one_letter_code
_entity_poly.pdbx_strand_id
1 'polypeptide(L)'
;MGAGRTGTVWKAVHLGLNEYRAIKCVPKTHKDYEEFRREALVLKELKYPGIPLVYDLEEDSHYFYLIEEYLEGNSLYDLIQDQGPFQEAEAVRYGRQICSLVEYLHHSCDKPILHLDLQPKNLMLWKDTMQLIDFDHAVYADE
;
A
#
# COMPACT_ATOMS: atom_id res chain seq x y z
N MET A 1 5.18 9.62 9.66
CA MET A 1 5.18 9.06 8.30
C MET A 1 4.84 10.16 7.30
N GLY A 2 4.76 9.87 6.04
CA GLY A 2 4.54 10.90 5.04
C GLY A 2 3.08 11.27 4.84
N ALA A 3 2.84 12.37 4.12
CA ALA A 3 1.53 12.78 3.66
C ALA A 3 1.41 12.44 2.17
N GLY A 4 0.26 11.91 1.77
CA GLY A 4 -0.05 11.61 0.40
C GLY A 4 -1.09 12.56 -0.17
N ARG A 5 -1.50 12.32 -1.42
CA ARG A 5 -2.55 13.11 -2.09
C ARG A 5 -3.84 13.16 -1.31
N THR A 6 -4.21 12.06 -0.69
CA THR A 6 -5.53 11.86 -0.09
C THR A 6 -5.50 11.89 1.42
N GLY A 7 -4.32 12.06 2.02
CA GLY A 7 -4.24 12.11 3.47
C GLY A 7 -2.85 11.85 4.00
N THR A 8 -2.81 11.60 5.29
CA THR A 8 -1.58 11.39 6.04
C THR A 8 -1.56 9.97 6.57
N VAL A 9 -0.40 9.32 6.52
CA VAL A 9 -0.21 7.98 7.07
C VAL A 9 0.62 8.06 8.33
N TRP A 10 0.12 7.43 9.40
CA TRP A 10 0.75 7.41 10.71
C TRP A 10 1.16 5.99 11.09
N LYS A 11 2.34 5.86 11.67
CA LYS A 11 2.75 4.63 12.35
C LYS A 11 2.18 4.68 13.76
N ALA A 12 1.43 3.65 14.15
CA ALA A 12 0.80 3.58 15.46
C ALA A 12 1.04 2.21 16.10
N VAL A 13 0.76 2.11 17.40
CA VAL A 13 0.85 0.86 18.14
C VAL A 13 -0.54 0.44 18.58
N HIS A 14 -0.91 -0.79 18.27
CA HIS A 14 -2.11 -1.40 18.81
C HIS A 14 -1.80 -1.83 20.24
N LEU A 15 -2.37 -1.14 21.21
CA LEU A 15 -2.00 -1.30 22.62
C LEU A 15 -2.27 -2.72 23.15
N GLY A 16 -3.40 -3.29 22.77
CA GLY A 16 -3.78 -4.63 23.24
C GLY A 16 -2.91 -5.76 22.70
N LEU A 17 -2.40 -5.61 21.48
CA LEU A 17 -1.57 -6.62 20.82
C LEU A 17 -0.08 -6.26 20.83
N ASN A 18 0.24 -5.04 21.18
CA ASN A 18 1.60 -4.53 21.14
C ASN A 18 2.25 -4.70 19.76
N GLU A 19 1.48 -4.38 18.72
CA GLU A 19 1.93 -4.47 17.34
C GLU A 19 1.79 -3.14 16.63
N TYR A 20 2.65 -2.89 15.66
CA TYR A 20 2.53 -1.68 14.83
C TYR A 20 1.37 -1.79 13.84
N ARG A 21 0.81 -0.64 13.54
CA ARG A 21 -0.23 -0.46 12.51
C ARG A 21 0.09 0.78 11.70
N ALA A 22 -0.31 0.80 10.44
CA ALA A 22 -0.35 2.01 9.63
C ALA A 22 -1.78 2.53 9.66
N ILE A 23 -1.95 3.81 9.96
CA ILE A 23 -3.27 4.45 9.95
C ILE A 23 -3.27 5.55 8.90
N LYS A 24 -4.07 5.37 7.86
CA LYS A 24 -4.25 6.38 6.83
C LYS A 24 -5.44 7.25 7.23
N CYS A 25 -5.20 8.54 7.43
CA CYS A 25 -6.21 9.54 7.79
C CYS A 25 -6.60 10.32 6.55
N VAL A 26 -7.87 10.26 6.17
CA VAL A 26 -8.40 10.95 4.98
C VAL A 26 -9.45 11.95 5.41
N PRO A 27 -9.25 13.26 5.15
CA PRO A 27 -10.27 14.25 5.48
C PRO A 27 -11.58 13.97 4.74
N LYS A 28 -12.70 14.09 5.44
CA LYS A 28 -14.03 13.89 4.86
C LYS A 28 -14.36 14.90 3.77
N THR A 29 -13.62 16.01 3.71
CA THR A 29 -13.74 16.99 2.62
C THR A 29 -13.13 16.52 1.30
N HIS A 30 -12.25 15.51 1.33
CA HIS A 30 -11.55 15.00 0.15
C HIS A 30 -12.29 13.85 -0.53
N LYS A 31 -13.00 13.03 0.25
CA LYS A 31 -13.70 11.84 -0.25
C LYS A 31 -14.99 11.62 0.53
N ASP A 32 -16.00 11.05 -0.13
CA ASP A 32 -17.14 10.48 0.59
C ASP A 32 -16.78 9.09 1.13
N TYR A 33 -17.69 8.49 1.88
CA TYR A 33 -17.46 7.20 2.51
C TYR A 33 -17.23 6.08 1.48
N GLU A 34 -17.97 6.07 0.39
CA GLU A 34 -17.86 5.02 -0.63
C GLU A 34 -16.52 5.08 -1.36
N GLU A 35 -16.04 6.26 -1.66
CA GLU A 35 -14.72 6.44 -2.26
C GLU A 35 -13.61 5.97 -1.32
N PHE A 36 -13.71 6.34 -0.04
CA PHE A 36 -12.76 5.91 0.98
C PHE A 36 -12.77 4.39 1.16
N ARG A 37 -13.95 3.81 1.22
CA ARG A 37 -14.14 2.37 1.45
C ARG A 37 -13.60 1.51 0.30
N ARG A 38 -13.53 2.06 -0.91
CA ARG A 38 -13.07 1.31 -2.10
C ARG A 38 -11.70 0.71 -1.91
N GLU A 39 -10.75 1.48 -1.39
CA GLU A 39 -9.39 0.98 -1.14
C GLU A 39 -9.42 -0.24 -0.20
N ALA A 40 -10.17 -0.14 0.87
CA ALA A 40 -10.28 -1.24 1.83
C ALA A 40 -10.93 -2.48 1.22
N LEU A 41 -11.95 -2.31 0.38
CA LEU A 41 -12.63 -3.42 -0.28
C LEU A 41 -11.71 -4.15 -1.25
N VAL A 42 -10.85 -3.43 -1.96
CA VAL A 42 -9.84 -4.04 -2.83
C VAL A 42 -8.82 -4.79 -1.98
N LEU A 43 -8.25 -4.12 -0.99
CA LEU A 43 -7.19 -4.71 -0.16
C LEU A 43 -7.65 -5.95 0.62
N LYS A 44 -8.88 -5.98 1.10
CA LYS A 44 -9.33 -7.11 1.92
C LYS A 44 -9.36 -8.44 1.16
N GLU A 45 -9.42 -8.41 -0.17
CA GLU A 45 -9.39 -9.61 -0.99
C GLU A 45 -7.98 -10.12 -1.24
N LEU A 46 -6.97 -9.31 -0.94
CA LEU A 46 -5.59 -9.62 -1.26
C LEU A 46 -4.89 -10.35 -0.12
N LYS A 47 -4.28 -11.49 -0.45
CA LYS A 47 -3.51 -12.31 0.48
C LYS A 47 -2.18 -12.65 -0.18
N TYR A 48 -1.25 -11.72 -0.10
CA TYR A 48 0.05 -11.87 -0.75
C TYR A 48 1.14 -11.24 0.11
N PRO A 49 2.27 -11.92 0.32
CA PRO A 49 3.39 -11.33 1.07
C PRO A 49 3.85 -10.04 0.40
N GLY A 50 3.90 -8.95 1.14
CA GLY A 50 4.27 -7.64 0.61
C GLY A 50 3.10 -6.75 0.21
N ILE A 51 1.86 -7.20 0.42
CA ILE A 51 0.68 -6.36 0.27
C ILE A 51 0.03 -6.23 1.67
N PRO A 52 -0.23 -5.01 2.16
CA PRO A 52 -0.70 -4.84 3.54
C PRO A 52 -2.10 -5.42 3.74
N LEU A 53 -2.29 -6.09 4.89
CA LEU A 53 -3.61 -6.54 5.32
C LEU A 53 -4.41 -5.35 5.85
N VAL A 54 -5.72 -5.36 5.62
CA VAL A 54 -6.64 -4.38 6.21
C VAL A 54 -7.17 -4.95 7.52
N TYR A 55 -7.12 -4.15 8.57
CA TYR A 55 -7.63 -4.55 9.88
C TYR A 55 -8.97 -3.92 10.20
N ASP A 56 -9.17 -2.63 9.90
CA ASP A 56 -10.40 -1.95 10.27
C ASP A 56 -10.59 -0.63 9.51
N LEU A 57 -11.82 -0.15 9.52
CA LEU A 57 -12.21 1.17 9.06
C LEU A 57 -12.87 1.90 10.22
N GLU A 58 -12.46 3.11 10.47
CA GLU A 58 -13.01 3.95 11.52
C GLU A 58 -13.28 5.36 11.00
N GLU A 59 -14.05 6.14 11.74
CA GLU A 59 -14.27 7.54 11.41
C GLU A 59 -14.60 8.36 12.64
N ASP A 60 -14.32 9.65 12.55
CA ASP A 60 -14.81 10.64 13.50
C ASP A 60 -15.57 11.73 12.73
N SER A 61 -15.79 12.88 13.33
CA SER A 61 -16.56 13.94 12.70
C SER A 61 -15.87 14.57 11.47
N HIS A 62 -14.54 14.43 11.36
CA HIS A 62 -13.74 15.14 10.34
C HIS A 62 -12.96 14.21 9.42
N TYR A 63 -12.65 13.00 9.85
CA TYR A 63 -11.75 12.11 9.14
C TYR A 63 -12.30 10.69 9.02
N PHE A 64 -11.90 10.02 7.94
CA PHE A 64 -11.94 8.57 7.82
C PHE A 64 -10.57 8.00 8.16
N TYR A 65 -10.53 6.80 8.75
CA TYR A 65 -9.30 6.12 9.12
C TYR A 65 -9.28 4.71 8.54
N LEU A 66 -8.24 4.38 7.80
CA LEU A 66 -7.98 3.02 7.35
C LEU A 66 -6.85 2.46 8.21
N ILE A 67 -7.16 1.41 8.96
CA ILE A 67 -6.18 0.73 9.82
C ILE A 67 -5.68 -0.50 9.07
N GLU A 68 -4.39 -0.52 8.79
CA GLU A 68 -3.80 -1.60 8.00
C GLU A 68 -2.47 -2.06 8.56
N GLU A 69 -1.96 -3.16 8.02
CA GLU A 69 -0.67 -3.71 8.39
C GLU A 69 0.43 -2.69 8.18
N TYR A 70 1.31 -2.53 9.17
CA TYR A 70 2.50 -1.71 9.02
C TYR A 70 3.60 -2.53 8.36
N LEU A 71 4.04 -2.12 7.19
CA LEU A 71 5.13 -2.77 6.47
C LEU A 71 6.43 -2.03 6.72
N GLU A 72 7.44 -2.75 7.20
CA GLU A 72 8.78 -2.20 7.39
C GLU A 72 9.48 -1.99 6.04
N GLY A 73 10.46 -1.11 6.01
CA GLY A 73 11.31 -0.93 4.86
C GLY A 73 11.42 0.50 4.39
N ASN A 74 12.09 0.67 3.27
CA ASN A 74 12.29 1.97 2.63
C ASN A 74 11.76 1.91 1.21
N SER A 75 11.19 3.03 0.74
CA SER A 75 10.72 3.08 -0.64
C SER A 75 11.89 3.01 -1.61
N LEU A 76 11.64 2.50 -2.80
CA LEU A 76 12.65 2.50 -3.86
C LEU A 76 13.07 3.93 -4.19
N TYR A 77 12.13 4.87 -4.11
CA TYR A 77 12.44 6.28 -4.32
C TYR A 77 13.52 6.76 -3.35
N ASP A 78 13.34 6.52 -2.05
CA ASP A 78 14.29 6.96 -1.03
C ASP A 78 15.64 6.25 -1.18
N LEU A 79 15.62 4.95 -1.47
CA LEU A 79 16.85 4.19 -1.66
C LEU A 79 17.67 4.71 -2.86
N ILE A 80 17.01 5.04 -3.96
CA ILE A 80 17.68 5.57 -5.15
C ILE A 80 18.21 6.98 -4.86
N GLN A 81 17.48 7.81 -4.13
CA GLN A 81 17.97 9.14 -3.75
C GLN A 81 19.19 9.06 -2.84
N ASP A 82 19.23 8.11 -1.92
CA ASP A 82 20.33 8.00 -0.95
C ASP A 82 21.56 7.28 -1.51
N GLN A 83 21.35 6.26 -2.34
CA GLN A 83 22.42 5.34 -2.76
C GLN A 83 22.69 5.37 -4.25
N GLY A 84 21.88 6.07 -5.04
CA GLY A 84 21.97 6.06 -6.49
C GLY A 84 21.30 4.83 -7.11
N PRO A 85 21.48 4.63 -8.42
CA PRO A 85 20.85 3.53 -9.15
C PRO A 85 21.27 2.16 -8.59
N PHE A 86 20.35 1.19 -8.67
CA PHE A 86 20.67 -0.19 -8.35
C PHE A 86 21.63 -0.81 -9.36
N GLN A 87 22.43 -1.76 -8.92
CA GLN A 87 23.22 -2.57 -9.83
C GLN A 87 22.29 -3.48 -10.65
N GLU A 88 22.76 -3.89 -11.83
CA GLU A 88 21.95 -4.67 -12.76
C GLU A 88 21.33 -5.93 -12.11
N ALA A 89 22.13 -6.67 -11.35
CA ALA A 89 21.64 -7.91 -10.70
C ALA A 89 20.52 -7.62 -9.71
N GLU A 90 20.64 -6.53 -8.94
CA GLU A 90 19.61 -6.10 -8.00
C GLU A 90 18.36 -5.63 -8.74
N ALA A 91 18.54 -4.83 -9.78
CA ALA A 91 17.42 -4.31 -10.58
C ALA A 91 16.60 -5.45 -11.19
N VAL A 92 17.26 -6.50 -11.70
CA VAL A 92 16.59 -7.68 -12.24
C VAL A 92 15.82 -8.42 -11.15
N ARG A 93 16.45 -8.64 -10.01
CA ARG A 93 15.82 -9.36 -8.87
C ARG A 93 14.58 -8.61 -8.38
N TYR A 94 14.68 -7.31 -8.19
CA TYR A 94 13.57 -6.47 -7.73
C TYR A 94 12.48 -6.36 -8.80
N GLY A 95 12.88 -6.23 -10.05
CA GLY A 95 11.94 -6.19 -11.17
C GLY A 95 11.12 -7.46 -11.29
N ARG A 96 11.74 -8.62 -11.06
CA ARG A 96 11.01 -9.90 -11.04
C ARG A 96 9.98 -9.95 -9.92
N GLN A 97 10.32 -9.45 -8.75
CA GLN A 97 9.38 -9.40 -7.62
C GLN A 97 8.22 -8.45 -7.92
N ILE A 98 8.48 -7.31 -8.52
CA ILE A 98 7.43 -6.36 -8.93
C ILE A 98 6.49 -7.03 -9.93
N CYS A 99 7.04 -7.74 -10.93
CA CYS A 99 6.23 -8.47 -11.89
C CYS A 99 5.36 -9.54 -11.21
N SER A 100 5.90 -10.23 -10.20
CA SER A 100 5.12 -11.23 -9.45
C SER A 100 3.97 -10.61 -8.67
N LEU A 101 4.19 -9.44 -8.07
CA LEU A 101 3.13 -8.69 -7.39
C LEU A 101 2.02 -8.29 -8.36
N VAL A 102 2.39 -7.74 -9.51
CA VAL A 102 1.43 -7.31 -10.53
C VAL A 102 0.70 -8.51 -11.11
N GLU A 103 1.40 -9.61 -11.38
CA GLU A 103 0.78 -10.84 -11.86
C GLU A 103 -0.27 -11.37 -10.87
N TYR A 104 0.04 -11.33 -9.58
CA TYR A 104 -0.92 -11.71 -8.56
C TYR A 104 -2.19 -10.85 -8.64
N LEU A 105 -2.04 -9.53 -8.76
CA LEU A 105 -3.19 -8.63 -8.88
C LEU A 105 -4.02 -8.91 -10.12
N HIS A 106 -3.37 -9.24 -11.24
CA HIS A 106 -4.05 -9.42 -12.52
C HIS A 106 -4.68 -10.79 -12.69
N HIS A 107 -4.13 -11.83 -12.08
CA HIS A 107 -4.50 -13.21 -12.41
C HIS A 107 -4.97 -14.07 -11.25
N SER A 108 -4.71 -13.68 -10.01
CA SER A 108 -5.01 -14.53 -8.85
C SER A 108 -6.26 -14.11 -8.06
N CYS A 109 -6.90 -13.02 -8.47
CA CYS A 109 -8.15 -12.55 -7.88
C CYS A 109 -9.32 -12.88 -8.79
N ASP A 110 -10.53 -12.93 -8.25
CA ASP A 110 -11.75 -13.22 -9.04
C ASP A 110 -11.89 -12.26 -10.21
N LYS A 111 -11.60 -10.99 -9.97
CA LYS A 111 -11.52 -9.96 -11.00
C LYS A 111 -10.13 -9.36 -10.99
N PRO A 112 -9.54 -9.10 -12.17
CA PRO A 112 -8.24 -8.43 -12.21
C PRO A 112 -8.29 -7.08 -11.50
N ILE A 113 -7.25 -6.80 -10.72
CA ILE A 113 -7.11 -5.54 -10.00
C ILE A 113 -6.00 -4.74 -10.67
N LEU A 114 -6.29 -3.48 -10.98
CA LEU A 114 -5.33 -2.54 -11.55
C LEU A 114 -4.91 -1.57 -10.45
N HIS A 115 -3.64 -1.53 -10.14
CA HIS A 115 -3.12 -0.65 -9.09
C HIS A 115 -3.19 0.82 -9.50
N LEU A 116 -2.82 1.12 -10.73
CA LEU A 116 -2.85 2.43 -11.38
C LEU A 116 -1.93 3.51 -10.80
N ASP A 117 -1.10 3.17 -9.84
CA ASP A 117 -0.15 4.12 -9.26
C ASP A 117 1.18 3.44 -8.94
N LEU A 118 1.63 2.54 -9.82
CA LEU A 118 2.86 1.80 -9.66
C LEU A 118 4.04 2.74 -9.92
N GLN A 119 4.74 3.08 -8.86
CA GLN A 119 5.89 4.00 -8.91
C GLN A 119 6.83 3.74 -7.74
N PRO A 120 8.10 4.23 -7.81
CA PRO A 120 9.07 3.97 -6.74
C PRO A 120 8.66 4.38 -5.34
N LYS A 121 7.80 5.39 -5.21
CA LYS A 121 7.29 5.82 -3.90
C LYS A 121 6.33 4.81 -3.26
N ASN A 122 5.72 3.95 -4.08
CA ASN A 122 4.76 2.95 -3.63
C ASN A 122 5.32 1.53 -3.60
N LEU A 123 6.61 1.38 -3.80
CA LEU A 123 7.32 0.11 -3.71
C LEU A 123 8.32 0.20 -2.58
N MET A 124 8.18 -0.66 -1.59
CA MET A 124 9.06 -0.68 -0.42
C MET A 124 9.86 -1.95 -0.37
N LEU A 125 11.13 -1.81 -0.04
CA LEU A 125 12.06 -2.93 0.06
C LEU A 125 12.39 -3.18 1.52
N TRP A 126 12.17 -4.43 1.98
CA TRP A 126 12.52 -4.88 3.31
C TRP A 126 13.20 -6.23 3.23
N LYS A 127 14.47 -6.31 3.63
CA LYS A 127 15.27 -7.55 3.62
C LYS A 127 15.14 -8.29 2.29
N ASP A 128 15.39 -7.61 1.20
CA ASP A 128 15.30 -8.12 -0.17
C ASP A 128 13.89 -8.53 -0.62
N THR A 129 12.85 -8.21 0.13
CA THR A 129 11.46 -8.47 -0.24
C THR A 129 10.79 -7.20 -0.70
N MET A 130 10.24 -7.23 -1.92
CA MET A 130 9.50 -6.10 -2.49
C MET A 130 8.07 -6.10 -1.95
N GLN A 131 7.60 -4.92 -1.55
CA GLN A 131 6.28 -4.70 -1.01
C GLN A 131 5.58 -3.58 -1.79
N LEU A 132 4.29 -3.73 -2.03
CA LEU A 132 3.49 -2.76 -2.78
C LEU A 132 2.48 -2.13 -1.84
N ILE A 133 2.49 -0.81 -1.78
CA ILE A 133 1.61 -0.03 -0.90
C ILE A 133 0.76 0.95 -1.70
N ASP A 134 -0.13 1.63 -1.00
CA ASP A 134 -1.00 2.69 -1.53
C ASP A 134 -1.90 2.22 -2.67
N PHE A 135 -2.99 1.60 -2.30
CA PHE A 135 -4.03 1.12 -3.22
C PHE A 135 -5.15 2.13 -3.43
N ASP A 136 -4.91 3.40 -3.14
CA ASP A 136 -5.92 4.45 -3.22
C ASP A 136 -6.54 4.60 -4.62
N HIS A 137 -5.73 4.37 -5.67
CA HIS A 137 -6.19 4.45 -7.06
C HIS A 137 -6.62 3.10 -7.64
N ALA A 138 -6.50 2.02 -6.87
CA ALA A 138 -6.76 0.68 -7.37
C ALA A 138 -8.24 0.48 -7.69
N VAL A 139 -8.49 -0.19 -8.82
CA VAL A 139 -9.83 -0.50 -9.29
C VAL A 139 -9.88 -1.92 -9.85
N TYR A 140 -11.06 -2.47 -9.97
CA TYR A 140 -11.26 -3.69 -10.75
C TYR A 140 -11.25 -3.35 -12.24
N ALA A 141 -10.73 -4.27 -13.05
CA ALA A 141 -10.51 -4.00 -14.48
C ALA A 141 -11.79 -3.70 -15.29
N ASP A 142 -12.93 -4.07 -14.77
CA ASP A 142 -14.23 -3.87 -15.42
C ASP A 142 -15.00 -2.63 -14.92
N GLU A 143 -14.34 -1.80 -14.14
CA GLU A 143 -14.96 -0.57 -13.62
C GLU A 143 -14.72 0.65 -14.50
#